data_fa18d037920e8c7bec60fe59f8a1900d
#
_entry.id   fa18d037920e8c7bec60fe59f8a1900d
#
_cell.length_a   1.000
_cell.length_b   1.000
_cell.length_c   1.000
_cell.angle_alpha   90.00
_cell.angle_beta   90.00
_cell.angle_gamma   90.00
#
_symmetry.space_group_name_H-M   'P 1'
#
loop_
_entity.id
_entity.type
_entity.pdbx_description
1 polymer ?
#
loop_
_entity_poly.entity_id
_entity_poly.type
_entity_poly.pdbx_seq_one_letter_code
_entity_poly.pdbx_strand_id
1 'polypeptide(L)'
;MNLCDPAPSTAHAGAARRHWSLDDIPWHMIRHEAVTQTEVFFYLVATASLMESATDLYTENLIDYFAGDEEVTSWLVNYWLPEELQHGEALRRYVQATWPEFDWEPARRLFVEEFKPFCDTSLEPTRSQEMASRCVVETGTASYYRTLSRASPDPVLAVLTRRIAEDEVRHYKHFYRYFRKYRDTERPGRGAILPALWRRLKMTGGEDSFIVLKHVYGAHHPGEPFDINVYRRVRRECRRLVRDHFPHEMT
;
A
#
# COMPACT_ATOMS: atom_id res chain seq x y z
N MET A 1 49.53 -8.50 -35.60
CA MET A 1 48.18 -7.94 -35.71
C MET A 1 47.26 -8.78 -34.85
N ASN A 2 47.14 -8.37 -33.60
CA ASN A 2 46.21 -9.05 -32.65
C ASN A 2 44.97 -8.21 -32.54
N LEU A 3 43.87 -8.76 -33.01
CA LEU A 3 42.52 -8.22 -32.85
C LEU A 3 42.06 -8.50 -31.42
N CYS A 4 41.89 -7.45 -30.63
CA CYS A 4 41.23 -7.50 -29.32
C CYS A 4 39.75 -7.79 -29.55
N ASP A 5 39.27 -8.91 -29.10
CA ASP A 5 37.86 -9.18 -28.92
C ASP A 5 37.29 -8.26 -27.81
N PRO A 6 36.13 -7.65 -28.01
CA PRO A 6 35.47 -6.89 -26.94
C PRO A 6 34.91 -7.86 -25.90
N ALA A 7 35.17 -7.57 -24.63
CA ALA A 7 34.64 -8.28 -23.48
C ALA A 7 33.09 -8.33 -23.53
N PRO A 8 32.46 -9.44 -23.12
CA PRO A 8 31.00 -9.53 -23.09
C PRO A 8 30.41 -8.54 -22.11
N SER A 9 29.45 -7.78 -22.60
CA SER A 9 28.59 -6.87 -21.85
C SER A 9 28.05 -7.57 -20.60
N THR A 10 28.29 -6.97 -19.46
CA THR A 10 27.72 -7.41 -18.17
C THR A 10 26.22 -7.51 -18.28
N ALA A 11 25.74 -8.73 -18.19
CA ALA A 11 24.32 -9.06 -18.14
C ALA A 11 23.62 -8.20 -17.07
N HIS A 12 22.48 -7.64 -17.44
CA HIS A 12 21.55 -7.02 -16.54
C HIS A 12 21.30 -7.98 -15.37
N ALA A 13 21.57 -7.51 -14.14
CA ALA A 13 21.14 -8.18 -12.93
C ALA A 13 19.64 -8.46 -13.07
N GLY A 14 19.26 -9.72 -13.10
CA GLY A 14 17.89 -10.13 -13.35
C GLY A 14 16.96 -9.47 -12.36
N ALA A 15 15.93 -8.81 -12.85
CA ALA A 15 14.85 -8.28 -12.03
C ALA A 15 14.40 -9.41 -11.09
N ALA A 16 14.37 -9.14 -9.80
CA ALA A 16 13.95 -10.11 -8.82
C ALA A 16 12.54 -10.61 -9.16
N ARG A 17 12.40 -11.93 -9.19
CA ARG A 17 11.14 -12.56 -9.58
C ARG A 17 10.09 -12.24 -8.51
N ARG A 18 9.07 -11.47 -8.86
CA ARG A 18 7.90 -11.25 -7.99
C ARG A 18 7.27 -12.60 -7.64
N HIS A 19 6.68 -12.69 -6.47
CA HIS A 19 6.03 -13.93 -6.02
C HIS A 19 4.78 -14.30 -6.83
N TRP A 20 4.15 -13.29 -7.44
CA TRP A 20 3.00 -13.44 -8.35
C TRP A 20 3.00 -12.32 -9.40
N SER A 21 2.18 -12.47 -10.42
CA SER A 21 1.98 -11.48 -11.48
C SER A 21 0.49 -11.24 -11.71
N LEU A 22 0.16 -10.19 -12.44
CA LEU A 22 -1.23 -9.90 -12.82
C LEU A 22 -1.87 -11.05 -13.61
N ASP A 23 -1.07 -11.83 -14.35
CA ASP A 23 -1.55 -12.96 -15.14
C ASP A 23 -1.93 -14.16 -14.28
N ASP A 24 -1.46 -14.22 -13.03
CA ASP A 24 -1.83 -15.26 -12.06
C ASP A 24 -3.21 -15.03 -11.43
N ILE A 25 -3.84 -13.89 -11.70
CA ILE A 25 -5.16 -13.54 -11.17
C ILE A 25 -6.24 -13.98 -12.19
N PRO A 26 -7.22 -14.78 -11.77
CA PRO A 26 -8.25 -15.31 -12.67
C PRO A 26 -9.36 -14.25 -12.96
N TRP A 27 -9.01 -13.17 -13.62
CA TRP A 27 -9.87 -12.01 -13.89
C TRP A 27 -11.25 -12.37 -14.49
N HIS A 28 -11.29 -13.41 -15.33
CA HIS A 28 -12.51 -13.88 -15.97
C HIS A 28 -13.52 -14.53 -15.00
N MET A 29 -13.12 -14.75 -13.73
CA MET A 29 -13.96 -15.34 -12.69
C MET A 29 -14.56 -14.29 -11.75
N ILE A 30 -14.38 -12.99 -12.01
CA ILE A 30 -14.97 -11.93 -11.18
C ILE A 30 -16.48 -12.07 -11.14
N ARG A 31 -17.04 -12.10 -9.92
CA ARG A 31 -18.48 -12.14 -9.66
C ARG A 31 -19.00 -10.74 -9.34
N HIS A 32 -19.16 -9.92 -10.37
CA HIS A 32 -19.54 -8.51 -10.25
C HIS A 32 -20.75 -8.29 -9.33
N GLU A 33 -21.83 -9.02 -9.55
CA GLU A 33 -23.08 -8.88 -8.77
C GLU A 33 -22.88 -9.14 -7.28
N ALA A 34 -21.97 -10.05 -6.91
CA ALA A 34 -21.75 -10.37 -5.51
C ALA A 34 -21.11 -9.21 -4.74
N VAL A 35 -20.26 -8.41 -5.40
CA VAL A 35 -19.50 -7.31 -4.76
C VAL A 35 -20.26 -5.98 -4.84
N THR A 36 -20.99 -5.74 -5.94
CA THR A 36 -21.69 -4.47 -6.16
C THR A 36 -22.94 -4.30 -5.30
N GLN A 37 -23.45 -5.36 -4.68
CA GLN A 37 -24.57 -5.28 -3.73
C GLN A 37 -24.24 -4.45 -2.48
N THR A 38 -22.98 -4.24 -2.18
CA THR A 38 -22.55 -3.54 -0.97
C THR A 38 -21.50 -2.49 -1.33
N GLU A 39 -21.89 -1.23 -1.33
CA GLU A 39 -21.06 -0.08 -1.68
C GLU A 39 -19.75 -0.01 -0.89
N VAL A 40 -19.72 -0.59 0.31
CA VAL A 40 -18.51 -0.65 1.17
C VAL A 40 -17.31 -1.29 0.46
N PHE A 41 -17.52 -2.33 -0.36
CA PHE A 41 -16.42 -2.94 -1.12
C PHE A 41 -15.84 -1.98 -2.15
N PHE A 42 -16.69 -1.18 -2.80
CA PHE A 42 -16.22 -0.14 -3.71
C PHE A 42 -15.27 0.82 -2.99
N TYR A 43 -15.70 1.42 -1.87
CA TYR A 43 -14.84 2.35 -1.15
C TYR A 43 -13.54 1.71 -0.66
N LEU A 44 -13.60 0.49 -0.13
CA LEU A 44 -12.41 -0.20 0.34
C LEU A 44 -11.42 -0.44 -0.81
N VAL A 45 -11.88 -1.01 -1.92
CA VAL A 45 -10.97 -1.39 -3.02
C VAL A 45 -10.50 -0.17 -3.82
N ALA A 46 -11.39 0.80 -4.09
CA ALA A 46 -11.03 2.00 -4.84
C ALA A 46 -10.05 2.90 -4.05
N THR A 47 -10.27 3.11 -2.75
CA THR A 47 -9.31 3.86 -1.92
C THR A 47 -7.97 3.17 -1.84
N ALA A 48 -7.94 1.84 -1.65
CA ALA A 48 -6.70 1.08 -1.66
C ALA A 48 -5.98 1.21 -3.01
N SER A 49 -6.68 1.08 -4.14
CA SER A 49 -6.08 1.19 -5.47
C SER A 49 -5.41 2.55 -5.72
N LEU A 50 -6.00 3.65 -5.24
CA LEU A 50 -5.41 4.98 -5.34
C LEU A 50 -4.19 5.13 -4.44
N MET A 51 -4.27 4.67 -3.18
CA MET A 51 -3.15 4.75 -2.22
C MET A 51 -1.94 3.96 -2.69
N GLU A 52 -2.10 2.70 -3.07
CA GLU A 52 -1.01 1.84 -3.57
C GLU A 52 -0.39 2.41 -4.85
N SER A 53 -1.21 2.97 -5.75
CA SER A 53 -0.72 3.58 -6.99
C SER A 53 0.06 4.89 -6.80
N ALA A 54 0.13 5.41 -5.58
CA ALA A 54 0.83 6.64 -5.23
C ALA A 54 2.09 6.39 -4.37
N THR A 55 2.50 5.15 -4.21
CA THR A 55 3.68 4.76 -3.40
C THR A 55 4.97 5.39 -3.92
N ASP A 56 5.09 5.62 -5.22
CA ASP A 56 6.22 6.30 -5.84
C ASP A 56 6.45 7.72 -5.28
N LEU A 57 5.38 8.44 -4.90
CA LEU A 57 5.46 9.82 -4.43
C LEU A 57 6.30 10.02 -3.16
N TYR A 58 6.34 9.03 -2.28
CA TYR A 58 7.12 9.11 -1.03
C TYR A 58 8.34 8.18 -1.01
N THR A 59 8.48 7.33 -2.01
CA THR A 59 9.60 6.38 -2.09
C THR A 59 10.92 7.09 -2.33
N GLU A 60 10.96 8.15 -3.13
CA GLU A 60 12.18 8.94 -3.37
C GLU A 60 12.73 9.50 -2.07
N ASN A 61 11.90 10.12 -1.24
CA ASN A 61 12.29 10.61 0.08
C ASN A 61 12.85 9.50 0.98
N LEU A 62 12.24 8.32 0.91
CA LEU A 62 12.69 7.18 1.68
C LEU A 62 14.07 6.69 1.21
N ILE A 63 14.29 6.60 -0.10
CA ILE A 63 15.57 6.22 -0.69
C ILE A 63 16.67 7.23 -0.30
N ASP A 64 16.39 8.52 -0.41
CA ASP A 64 17.32 9.60 -0.04
C ASP A 64 17.67 9.56 1.45
N TYR A 65 16.69 9.30 2.30
CA TYR A 65 16.91 9.16 3.74
C TYR A 65 17.83 8.00 4.11
N PHE A 66 17.77 6.91 3.35
CA PHE A 66 18.64 5.74 3.54
C PHE A 66 19.89 5.77 2.64
N ALA A 67 20.18 6.88 1.97
CA ALA A 67 21.35 7.02 1.12
C ALA A 67 22.64 6.63 1.86
N GLY A 68 23.54 5.90 1.16
CA GLY A 68 24.75 5.32 1.75
C GLY A 68 24.56 3.94 2.39
N ASP A 69 23.34 3.40 2.44
CA ASP A 69 23.07 2.00 2.77
C ASP A 69 22.51 1.28 1.53
N GLU A 70 23.41 0.76 0.70
CA GLU A 70 23.08 0.13 -0.58
C GLU A 70 22.16 -1.10 -0.42
N GLU A 71 22.25 -1.82 0.70
CA GLU A 71 21.37 -2.96 0.97
C GLU A 71 19.92 -2.51 1.07
N VAL A 72 19.66 -1.44 1.82
CA VAL A 72 18.31 -0.92 2.05
C VAL A 72 17.77 -0.24 0.78
N THR A 73 18.55 0.66 0.18
CA THR A 73 18.11 1.38 -1.02
C THR A 73 17.90 0.47 -2.21
N SER A 74 18.76 -0.53 -2.42
CA SER A 74 18.57 -1.54 -3.47
C SER A 74 17.32 -2.37 -3.26
N TRP A 75 17.00 -2.75 -2.01
CA TRP A 75 15.77 -3.47 -1.71
C TRP A 75 14.52 -2.60 -1.96
N LEU A 76 14.52 -1.34 -1.54
CA LEU A 76 13.42 -0.41 -1.78
C LEU A 76 13.14 -0.23 -3.27
N VAL A 77 14.19 -0.03 -4.09
CA VAL A 77 14.07 0.23 -5.54
C VAL A 77 13.70 -1.01 -6.33
N ASN A 78 14.34 -2.15 -6.03
CA ASN A 78 14.26 -3.33 -6.91
C ASN A 78 13.20 -4.34 -6.49
N TYR A 79 12.69 -4.24 -5.26
CA TYR A 79 11.72 -5.21 -4.72
C TYR A 79 10.47 -4.51 -4.18
N TRP A 80 10.60 -3.69 -3.16
CA TRP A 80 9.46 -3.11 -2.47
C TRP A 80 8.61 -2.20 -3.36
N LEU A 81 9.18 -1.16 -3.94
CA LEU A 81 8.44 -0.25 -4.83
C LEU A 81 7.77 -0.97 -6.03
N PRO A 82 8.45 -1.87 -6.77
CA PRO A 82 7.79 -2.61 -7.83
C PRO A 82 6.64 -3.52 -7.37
N GLU A 83 6.70 -4.07 -6.15
CA GLU A 83 5.60 -4.87 -5.58
C GLU A 83 4.42 -3.98 -5.21
N GLU A 84 4.64 -2.83 -4.55
CA GLU A 84 3.60 -1.84 -4.23
C GLU A 84 2.88 -1.32 -5.48
N LEU A 85 3.64 -0.94 -6.51
CA LEU A 85 3.04 -0.50 -7.78
C LEU A 85 2.23 -1.61 -8.45
N GLN A 86 2.64 -2.88 -8.29
CA GLN A 86 1.86 -4.02 -8.77
C GLN A 86 0.56 -4.17 -7.97
N HIS A 87 0.57 -3.94 -6.64
CA HIS A 87 -0.64 -3.92 -5.82
C HIS A 87 -1.63 -2.88 -6.34
N GLY A 88 -1.15 -1.65 -6.57
CA GLY A 88 -1.94 -0.56 -7.12
C GLY A 88 -2.56 -0.91 -8.47
N GLU A 89 -1.78 -1.45 -9.40
CA GLU A 89 -2.26 -1.83 -10.75
C GLU A 89 -3.26 -2.99 -10.69
N ALA A 90 -3.03 -3.98 -9.83
CA ALA A 90 -3.95 -5.10 -9.67
C ALA A 90 -5.30 -4.65 -9.10
N LEU A 91 -5.29 -3.81 -8.07
CA LEU A 91 -6.49 -3.22 -7.49
C LEU A 91 -7.21 -2.30 -8.48
N ARG A 92 -6.48 -1.46 -9.22
CA ARG A 92 -7.02 -0.64 -10.32
C ARG A 92 -7.76 -1.49 -11.33
N ARG A 93 -7.12 -2.55 -11.83
CA ARG A 93 -7.71 -3.47 -12.81
C ARG A 93 -8.99 -4.11 -12.27
N TYR A 94 -8.99 -4.49 -11.01
CA TYR A 94 -10.17 -5.03 -10.35
C TYR A 94 -11.30 -3.98 -10.28
N VAL A 95 -10.99 -2.75 -9.85
CA VAL A 95 -11.96 -1.64 -9.76
C VAL A 95 -12.57 -1.36 -11.12
N GLN A 96 -11.77 -1.20 -12.17
CA GLN A 96 -12.25 -0.91 -13.51
C GLN A 96 -13.09 -2.04 -14.12
N ALA A 97 -12.77 -3.30 -13.79
CA ALA A 97 -13.57 -4.44 -14.23
C ALA A 97 -14.90 -4.54 -13.48
N THR A 98 -14.97 -4.14 -12.21
CA THR A 98 -16.15 -4.34 -11.35
C THR A 98 -17.07 -3.13 -11.33
N TRP A 99 -16.54 -1.92 -11.39
CA TRP A 99 -17.26 -0.64 -11.42
C TRP A 99 -16.82 0.20 -12.62
N PRO A 100 -17.22 -0.19 -13.85
CA PRO A 100 -16.76 0.47 -15.09
C PRO A 100 -17.23 1.93 -15.20
N GLU A 101 -18.26 2.32 -14.45
CA GLU A 101 -18.75 3.69 -14.34
C GLU A 101 -17.83 4.61 -13.51
N PHE A 102 -16.93 4.04 -12.71
CA PHE A 102 -15.98 4.81 -11.92
C PHE A 102 -14.78 5.25 -12.77
N ASP A 103 -14.68 6.55 -13.02
CA ASP A 103 -13.57 7.12 -13.78
C ASP A 103 -12.31 7.23 -12.91
N TRP A 104 -11.54 6.15 -12.89
CA TRP A 104 -10.38 5.97 -12.01
C TRP A 104 -9.26 6.97 -12.29
N GLU A 105 -8.97 7.29 -13.56
CA GLU A 105 -7.83 8.15 -13.93
C GLU A 105 -8.00 9.61 -13.46
N PRO A 106 -9.15 10.28 -13.68
CA PRO A 106 -9.38 11.59 -13.10
C PRO A 106 -9.37 11.58 -11.57
N ALA A 107 -9.95 10.55 -10.94
CA ALA A 107 -9.96 10.43 -9.48
C ALA A 107 -8.51 10.32 -8.94
N ARG A 108 -7.67 9.49 -9.57
CA ARG A 108 -6.25 9.37 -9.23
C ARG A 108 -5.49 10.68 -9.40
N ARG A 109 -5.68 11.36 -10.52
CA ARG A 109 -4.99 12.64 -10.78
C ARG A 109 -5.29 13.67 -9.69
N LEU A 110 -6.58 13.88 -9.38
CA LEU A 110 -7.00 14.81 -8.35
C LEU A 110 -6.50 14.40 -6.95
N PHE A 111 -6.52 13.10 -6.66
CA PHE A 111 -5.97 12.56 -5.43
C PHE A 111 -4.46 12.85 -5.32
N VAL A 112 -3.68 12.56 -6.36
CA VAL A 112 -2.23 12.78 -6.38
C VAL A 112 -1.88 14.27 -6.21
N GLU A 113 -2.61 15.18 -6.88
CA GLU A 113 -2.41 16.63 -6.75
C GLU A 113 -2.59 17.10 -5.30
N GLU A 114 -3.61 16.60 -4.58
CA GLU A 114 -3.87 16.97 -3.20
C GLU A 114 -2.97 16.21 -2.20
N PHE A 115 -2.60 14.98 -2.50
CA PHE A 115 -1.83 14.11 -1.61
C PHE A 115 -0.32 14.37 -1.64
N LYS A 116 0.22 14.74 -2.80
CA LYS A 116 1.67 14.96 -3.00
C LYS A 116 2.33 15.86 -1.94
N PRO A 117 1.75 17.00 -1.52
CA PRO A 117 2.34 17.84 -0.47
C PRO A 117 2.53 17.13 0.88
N PHE A 118 1.76 16.09 1.16
CA PHE A 118 1.88 15.30 2.38
C PHE A 118 2.97 14.22 2.28
N CYS A 119 3.40 13.86 1.08
CA CYS A 119 4.47 12.90 0.85
C CYS A 119 5.86 13.47 1.15
N ASP A 120 6.01 14.80 1.11
CA ASP A 120 7.24 15.52 1.43
C ASP A 120 7.43 15.72 2.95
N THR A 121 6.60 15.08 3.77
CA THR A 121 6.69 15.20 5.24
C THR A 121 7.98 14.58 5.78
N SER A 122 8.50 15.18 6.84
CA SER A 122 9.71 14.71 7.52
C SER A 122 9.54 13.27 7.99
N LEU A 123 10.51 12.45 7.63
CA LEU A 123 10.65 11.10 8.15
C LEU A 123 10.97 11.13 9.65
N GLU A 124 10.91 10.00 10.31
CA GLU A 124 11.26 9.90 11.72
C GLU A 124 12.73 10.35 11.96
N PRO A 125 13.07 10.88 13.14
CA PRO A 125 14.39 11.47 13.41
C PRO A 125 15.58 10.54 13.21
N THR A 126 15.39 9.22 13.36
CA THR A 126 16.44 8.23 13.18
C THR A 126 15.99 7.10 12.26
N ARG A 127 16.97 6.45 11.61
CA ARG A 127 16.69 5.34 10.69
C ARG A 127 15.99 4.17 11.38
N SER A 128 16.35 3.87 12.63
CA SER A 128 15.64 2.84 13.40
C SER A 128 14.19 3.21 13.71
N GLN A 129 13.90 4.47 14.00
CA GLN A 129 12.53 4.94 14.23
C GLN A 129 11.71 4.86 12.94
N GLU A 130 12.27 5.27 11.80
CA GLU A 130 11.60 5.18 10.50
C GLU A 130 11.27 3.73 10.15
N MET A 131 12.23 2.81 10.29
CA MET A 131 11.99 1.39 10.03
C MET A 131 10.95 0.79 10.98
N ALA A 132 10.89 1.23 12.23
CA ALA A 132 9.84 0.82 13.17
C ALA A 132 8.47 1.36 12.75
N SER A 133 8.39 2.60 12.29
CA SER A 133 7.17 3.21 11.72
C SER A 133 6.67 2.44 10.50
N ARG A 134 7.57 2.03 9.58
CA ARG A 134 7.22 1.18 8.43
C ARG A 134 6.65 -0.16 8.87
N CYS A 135 7.21 -0.80 9.89
CA CYS A 135 6.64 -2.04 10.45
C CYS A 135 5.17 -1.88 10.88
N VAL A 136 4.78 -0.71 11.41
CA VAL A 136 3.38 -0.42 11.76
C VAL A 136 2.50 -0.35 10.51
N VAL A 137 2.99 0.31 9.45
CA VAL A 137 2.28 0.40 8.17
C VAL A 137 2.01 -0.98 7.61
N GLU A 138 3.07 -1.77 7.40
CA GLU A 138 2.96 -3.11 6.82
C GLU A 138 2.07 -4.05 7.64
N THR A 139 2.08 -3.91 8.98
CA THR A 139 1.16 -4.66 9.84
C THR A 139 -0.30 -4.24 9.60
N GLY A 140 -0.54 -2.94 9.43
CA GLY A 140 -1.84 -2.38 9.14
C GLY A 140 -2.38 -2.85 7.80
N THR A 141 -1.57 -2.72 6.73
CA THR A 141 -1.94 -3.13 5.36
C THR A 141 -2.12 -4.64 5.25
N ALA A 142 -1.24 -5.45 5.84
CA ALA A 142 -1.41 -6.90 5.91
C ALA A 142 -2.73 -7.31 6.59
N SER A 143 -3.09 -6.65 7.68
CA SER A 143 -4.33 -6.91 8.42
C SER A 143 -5.55 -6.47 7.59
N TYR A 144 -5.46 -5.32 6.93
CA TYR A 144 -6.49 -4.79 6.05
C TYR A 144 -6.80 -5.75 4.90
N TYR A 145 -5.78 -6.17 4.15
CA TYR A 145 -5.97 -7.06 3.00
C TYR A 145 -6.39 -8.48 3.40
N ARG A 146 -5.93 -8.99 4.54
CA ARG A 146 -6.45 -10.26 5.10
C ARG A 146 -7.94 -10.18 5.42
N THR A 147 -8.35 -9.07 6.02
CA THR A 147 -9.76 -8.87 6.37
C THR A 147 -10.61 -8.76 5.10
N LEU A 148 -10.14 -7.98 4.11
CA LEU A 148 -10.83 -7.83 2.84
C LEU A 148 -10.94 -9.17 2.09
N SER A 149 -9.87 -9.97 2.10
CA SER A 149 -9.88 -11.32 1.54
C SER A 149 -10.92 -12.25 2.17
N ARG A 150 -11.09 -12.18 3.50
CA ARG A 150 -12.06 -13.01 4.22
C ARG A 150 -13.49 -12.51 4.07
N ALA A 151 -13.68 -11.20 3.99
CA ALA A 151 -15.00 -10.58 3.86
C ALA A 151 -15.52 -10.62 2.42
N SER A 152 -14.67 -10.77 1.44
CA SER A 152 -15.05 -10.68 0.03
C SER A 152 -15.98 -11.81 -0.39
N PRO A 153 -17.15 -11.49 -0.96
CA PRO A 153 -18.03 -12.49 -1.58
C PRO A 153 -17.55 -12.90 -2.98
N ASP A 154 -16.57 -12.16 -3.56
CA ASP A 154 -15.96 -12.46 -4.85
C ASP A 154 -14.65 -13.22 -4.69
N PRO A 155 -14.50 -14.42 -5.31
CA PRO A 155 -13.31 -15.24 -5.18
C PRO A 155 -12.05 -14.59 -5.76
N VAL A 156 -12.18 -13.74 -6.78
CA VAL A 156 -11.04 -13.05 -7.40
C VAL A 156 -10.50 -11.97 -6.46
N LEU A 157 -11.37 -11.15 -5.87
CA LEU A 157 -10.96 -10.16 -4.87
C LEU A 157 -10.34 -10.85 -3.65
N ALA A 158 -10.93 -11.97 -3.19
CA ALA A 158 -10.39 -12.74 -2.08
C ALA A 158 -8.99 -13.27 -2.36
N VAL A 159 -8.72 -13.78 -3.56
CA VAL A 159 -7.38 -14.26 -3.98
C VAL A 159 -6.41 -13.10 -4.12
N LEU A 160 -6.81 -12.02 -4.79
CA LEU A 160 -5.99 -10.84 -5.00
C LEU A 160 -5.51 -10.25 -3.68
N THR A 161 -6.46 -9.94 -2.79
CA THR A 161 -6.13 -9.31 -1.50
C THR A 161 -5.36 -10.22 -0.55
N ARG A 162 -5.54 -11.55 -0.65
CA ARG A 162 -4.69 -12.50 0.06
C ARG A 162 -3.24 -12.45 -0.41
N ARG A 163 -2.99 -12.36 -1.72
CA ARG A 163 -1.63 -12.26 -2.29
C ARG A 163 -0.96 -10.97 -1.85
N ILE A 164 -1.67 -9.84 -1.92
CA ILE A 164 -1.16 -8.57 -1.39
C ILE A 164 -0.82 -8.72 0.10
N ALA A 165 -1.72 -9.27 0.93
CA ALA A 165 -1.44 -9.47 2.35
C ALA A 165 -0.20 -10.33 2.63
N GLU A 166 0.11 -11.31 1.78
CA GLU A 166 1.31 -12.13 1.87
C GLU A 166 2.58 -11.33 1.55
N ASP A 167 2.50 -10.37 0.60
CA ASP A 167 3.58 -9.45 0.27
C ASP A 167 3.84 -8.49 1.44
N GLU A 168 2.80 -7.87 2.00
CA GLU A 168 2.90 -6.97 3.15
C GLU A 168 3.59 -7.63 4.36
N VAL A 169 3.32 -8.93 4.59
CA VAL A 169 4.04 -9.70 5.63
C VAL A 169 5.53 -9.86 5.29
N ARG A 170 5.89 -9.96 4.00
CA ARG A 170 7.30 -10.00 3.59
C ARG A 170 7.97 -8.65 3.74
N HIS A 171 7.28 -7.57 3.33
CA HIS A 171 7.72 -6.19 3.54
C HIS A 171 7.99 -5.92 5.01
N TYR A 172 7.05 -6.27 5.89
CA TYR A 172 7.25 -6.19 7.35
C TYR A 172 8.53 -6.87 7.81
N LYS A 173 8.80 -8.10 7.35
CA LYS A 173 10.01 -8.85 7.74
C LYS A 173 11.30 -8.14 7.32
N HIS A 174 11.30 -7.52 6.14
CA HIS A 174 12.45 -6.73 5.66
C HIS A 174 12.62 -5.45 6.47
N PHE A 175 11.57 -4.66 6.67
CA PHE A 175 11.62 -3.46 7.51
C PHE A 175 12.02 -3.79 8.94
N TYR A 176 11.54 -4.89 9.51
CA TYR A 176 11.93 -5.34 10.84
C TYR A 176 13.41 -5.76 10.91
N ARG A 177 13.94 -6.43 9.87
CA ARG A 177 15.37 -6.75 9.76
C ARG A 177 16.20 -5.48 9.75
N TYR A 178 15.82 -4.48 8.97
CA TYR A 178 16.51 -3.19 8.89
C TYR A 178 16.35 -2.38 10.18
N PHE A 179 15.18 -2.42 10.80
CA PHE A 179 15.01 -1.86 12.14
C PHE A 179 16.04 -2.41 13.13
N ARG A 180 16.23 -3.72 13.16
CA ARG A 180 17.23 -4.35 14.04
C ARG A 180 18.66 -3.88 13.71
N LYS A 181 19.01 -3.81 12.42
CA LYS A 181 20.31 -3.33 11.94
C LYS A 181 20.61 -1.92 12.47
N TYR A 182 19.68 -0.98 12.29
CA TYR A 182 19.85 0.40 12.76
C TYR A 182 19.74 0.52 14.28
N ARG A 183 18.86 -0.21 14.92
CA ARG A 183 18.78 -0.22 16.39
C ARG A 183 20.11 -0.62 17.02
N ASP A 184 20.81 -1.58 16.46
CA ASP A 184 22.06 -2.08 17.03
C ASP A 184 23.22 -1.06 16.86
N THR A 185 23.15 -0.20 15.83
CA THR A 185 24.12 0.90 15.62
C THR A 185 23.76 2.19 16.34
N GLU A 186 22.50 2.62 16.26
CA GLU A 186 22.02 3.88 16.84
C GLU A 186 21.73 3.77 18.34
N ARG A 187 21.44 2.55 18.82
CA ARG A 187 21.11 2.23 20.23
C ARG A 187 20.02 3.14 20.83
N PRO A 188 18.90 3.38 20.13
CA PRO A 188 17.83 4.20 20.66
C PRO A 188 17.25 3.56 21.92
N GLY A 189 17.03 4.37 22.95
CA GLY A 189 16.28 3.93 24.12
C GLY A 189 14.82 3.58 23.76
N ARG A 190 14.16 2.76 24.59
CA ARG A 190 12.72 2.45 24.42
C ARG A 190 11.86 3.71 24.37
N GLY A 191 12.24 4.75 25.12
CA GLY A 191 11.59 6.06 25.12
C GLY A 191 11.62 6.78 23.75
N ALA A 192 12.53 6.45 22.84
CA ALA A 192 12.59 7.01 21.50
C ALA A 192 11.71 6.24 20.51
N ILE A 193 11.65 4.92 20.60
CA ILE A 193 10.89 4.08 19.64
C ILE A 193 9.38 4.16 19.87
N LEU A 194 8.92 4.09 21.13
CA LEU A 194 7.50 4.09 21.45
C LEU A 194 6.73 5.32 20.92
N PRO A 195 7.26 6.56 21.01
CA PRO A 195 6.60 7.72 20.42
C PRO A 195 6.48 7.65 18.89
N ALA A 196 7.46 7.09 18.18
CA ALA A 196 7.41 6.89 16.72
C ALA A 196 6.27 5.92 16.36
N LEU A 197 6.20 4.78 17.02
CA LEU A 197 5.10 3.82 16.83
C LEU A 197 3.74 4.46 17.13
N TRP A 198 3.65 5.23 18.21
CA TRP A 198 2.40 5.89 18.61
C TRP A 198 1.96 6.97 17.62
N ARG A 199 2.89 7.80 17.12
CA ARG A 199 2.61 8.77 16.06
C ARG A 199 2.04 8.05 14.83
N ARG A 200 2.69 6.99 14.39
CA ARG A 200 2.27 6.24 13.19
C ARG A 200 0.91 5.59 13.36
N LEU A 201 0.64 4.99 14.50
CA LEU A 201 -0.69 4.43 14.81
C LEU A 201 -1.80 5.50 14.80
N LYS A 202 -1.50 6.72 15.29
CA LYS A 202 -2.47 7.83 15.25
C LYS A 202 -2.72 8.36 13.84
N MET A 203 -1.71 8.34 12.97
CA MET A 203 -1.85 8.76 11.58
C MET A 203 -2.72 7.79 10.77
N THR A 204 -2.78 6.50 11.18
CA THR A 204 -3.61 5.50 10.51
C THR A 204 -5.07 5.92 10.53
N GLY A 205 -5.61 6.26 9.36
CA GLY A 205 -6.97 6.77 9.19
C GLY A 205 -7.13 8.26 9.52
N GLY A 206 -6.06 9.05 9.42
CA GLY A 206 -6.03 10.50 9.51
C GLY A 206 -6.34 11.21 8.19
N GLU A 207 -5.56 12.25 7.87
CA GLU A 207 -5.74 13.10 6.69
C GLU A 207 -5.67 12.32 5.37
N ASP A 208 -4.73 11.37 5.26
CA ASP A 208 -4.56 10.52 4.07
C ASP A 208 -5.86 9.79 3.71
N SER A 209 -6.50 9.17 4.72
CA SER A 209 -7.77 8.47 4.53
C SER A 209 -8.90 9.42 4.14
N PHE A 210 -8.89 10.65 4.65
CA PHE A 210 -9.88 11.65 4.29
C PHE A 210 -9.70 12.10 2.83
N ILE A 211 -8.46 12.41 2.43
CA ILE A 211 -8.14 12.87 1.09
C ILE A 211 -8.50 11.81 0.05
N VAL A 212 -8.03 10.57 0.22
CA VAL A 212 -8.29 9.50 -0.77
C VAL A 212 -9.79 9.22 -0.88
N LEU A 213 -10.50 9.16 0.25
CA LEU A 213 -11.95 8.89 0.22
C LEU A 213 -12.74 10.05 -0.39
N LYS A 214 -12.31 11.30 -0.21
CA LYS A 214 -12.90 12.48 -0.86
C LYS A 214 -12.89 12.33 -2.38
N HIS A 215 -11.77 11.93 -2.96
CA HIS A 215 -11.65 11.80 -4.42
C HIS A 215 -12.40 10.56 -4.95
N VAL A 216 -12.38 9.45 -4.23
CA VAL A 216 -13.18 8.27 -4.58
C VAL A 216 -14.68 8.60 -4.51
N TYR A 217 -15.13 9.24 -3.44
CA TYR A 217 -16.54 9.61 -3.27
C TYR A 217 -16.98 10.61 -4.33
N GLY A 218 -16.22 11.68 -4.55
CA GLY A 218 -16.57 12.72 -5.51
C GLY A 218 -16.65 12.21 -6.96
N ALA A 219 -15.82 11.24 -7.34
CA ALA A 219 -15.87 10.61 -8.65
C ALA A 219 -17.04 9.61 -8.77
N HIS A 220 -17.42 8.95 -7.67
CA HIS A 220 -18.54 8.00 -7.64
C HIS A 220 -19.91 8.69 -7.53
N HIS A 221 -19.97 9.86 -6.88
CA HIS A 221 -21.16 10.67 -6.69
C HIS A 221 -20.99 12.08 -7.27
N PRO A 222 -20.94 12.25 -8.60
CA PRO A 222 -20.73 13.56 -9.21
C PRO A 222 -21.79 14.58 -8.77
N GLY A 223 -21.31 15.71 -8.23
CA GLY A 223 -22.19 16.80 -7.76
C GLY A 223 -22.67 16.69 -6.32
N GLU A 224 -22.40 15.59 -5.63
CA GLU A 224 -22.67 15.48 -4.19
C GLU A 224 -21.49 16.05 -3.38
N PRO A 225 -21.77 16.86 -2.33
CA PRO A 225 -20.73 17.38 -1.48
C PRO A 225 -20.12 16.28 -0.60
N PHE A 226 -18.79 16.25 -0.51
CA PHE A 226 -18.08 15.42 0.45
C PHE A 226 -17.70 16.25 1.68
N ASP A 227 -18.23 15.88 2.83
CA ASP A 227 -17.95 16.52 4.11
C ASP A 227 -17.53 15.51 5.20
N ILE A 228 -17.26 16.01 6.39
CA ILE A 228 -16.85 15.17 7.53
C ILE A 228 -17.94 14.17 7.94
N ASN A 229 -19.21 14.43 7.67
CA ASN A 229 -20.30 13.51 8.02
C ASN A 229 -20.35 12.35 7.03
N VAL A 230 -20.18 12.62 5.74
CA VAL A 230 -20.01 11.59 4.69
C VAL A 230 -18.81 10.71 5.02
N TYR A 231 -17.64 11.33 5.29
CA TYR A 231 -16.45 10.59 5.70
C TYR A 231 -16.69 9.67 6.90
N ARG A 232 -17.32 10.20 7.96
CA ARG A 232 -17.61 9.41 9.17
C ARG A 232 -18.60 8.29 8.90
N ARG A 233 -19.58 8.49 8.02
CA ARG A 233 -20.55 7.49 7.62
C ARG A 233 -19.85 6.33 6.90
N VAL A 234 -19.16 6.61 5.79
CA VAL A 234 -18.48 5.58 4.99
C VAL A 234 -17.44 4.84 5.84
N ARG A 235 -16.62 5.57 6.59
CA ARG A 235 -15.61 4.97 7.47
C ARG A 235 -16.21 4.06 8.55
N ARG A 236 -17.40 4.38 9.07
CA ARG A 236 -18.10 3.53 10.04
C ARG A 236 -18.53 2.21 9.41
N GLU A 237 -19.04 2.25 8.21
CA GLU A 237 -19.45 1.06 7.44
C GLU A 237 -18.24 0.18 7.11
N CYS A 238 -17.14 0.77 6.63
CA CYS A 238 -15.88 0.06 6.40
C CYS A 238 -15.36 -0.60 7.68
N ARG A 239 -15.36 0.12 8.82
CA ARG A 239 -14.94 -0.43 10.10
C ARG A 239 -15.84 -1.55 10.61
N ARG A 240 -17.14 -1.50 10.32
CA ARG A 240 -18.07 -2.57 10.68
C ARG A 240 -17.71 -3.85 9.94
N LEU A 241 -17.49 -3.76 8.62
CA LEU A 241 -17.06 -4.92 7.82
C LEU A 241 -15.74 -5.49 8.36
N VAL A 242 -14.75 -4.63 8.61
CA VAL A 242 -13.45 -5.04 9.15
C VAL A 242 -13.62 -5.75 10.49
N ARG A 243 -14.36 -5.16 11.44
CA ARG A 243 -14.58 -5.74 12.76
C ARG A 243 -15.26 -7.11 12.69
N ASP A 244 -16.27 -7.23 11.83
CA ASP A 244 -17.09 -8.45 11.73
C ASP A 244 -16.29 -9.62 11.10
N HIS A 245 -15.19 -9.33 10.40
CA HIS A 245 -14.33 -10.32 9.73
C HIS A 245 -12.89 -10.34 10.24
N PHE A 246 -12.57 -9.51 11.25
CA PHE A 246 -11.23 -9.50 11.83
C PHE A 246 -10.94 -10.84 12.51
N PRO A 247 -9.74 -11.42 12.28
CA PRO A 247 -9.39 -12.71 12.92
C PRO A 247 -9.36 -12.56 14.43
N HIS A 248 -10.18 -13.34 15.14
CA HIS A 248 -10.18 -13.37 16.61
C HIS A 248 -8.83 -13.81 17.22
N GLU A 249 -7.96 -14.41 16.41
CA GLU A 249 -6.63 -14.85 16.79
C GLU A 249 -5.62 -13.68 16.99
N MET A 250 -6.03 -12.45 16.67
CA MET A 250 -5.21 -11.24 16.82
C MET A 250 -5.72 -10.29 17.91
N THR A 251 -6.74 -10.68 18.67
CA THR A 251 -7.23 -9.99 19.86
C THR A 251 -6.71 -10.67 21.11
#